data_cf57b05f9a7e8a617e1197dd5c061f00
#
_entry.id   cf57b05f9a7e8a617e1197dd5c061f00
#
_cell.length_a   1.000
_cell.length_b   1.000
_cell.length_c   1.000
_cell.angle_alpha   90.00
_cell.angle_beta   90.00
_cell.angle_gamma   90.00
#
_symmetry.space_group_name_H-M   'P 1'
#
loop_
_entity.id
_entity.type
_entity.pdbx_description
1 polymer ?
#
loop_
_entity_poly.entity_id
_entity_poly.type
_entity_poly.pdbx_seq_one_letter_code
_entity_poly.pdbx_strand_id
1 'polypeptide(L)'
;MWFFIIKIKGSLNMSKNYLQDGNTVRFTSTAAVKSGDVVMLENLAVIAVSHVAQNETGVGLTTGVFTVKAKAEDDIKQGAIVYWSATDGATITAGSNKRLGIAWHASGVSMGTVDVKINT
;
A
#
# COMPACT_ATOMS: atom_id res chain seq x y z
N MET A 1 -29.12 -1.43 25.20
CA MET A 1 -28.54 -1.89 24.79
C MET A 1 -28.22 -2.19 24.68
N TRP A 2 -27.91 -2.21 24.96
CA TRP A 2 -27.14 -2.84 24.59
C TRP A 2 -26.51 -3.03 24.63
N PHE A 3 -26.32 -3.03 24.92
CA PHE A 3 -25.47 -3.53 24.75
C PHE A 3 -24.94 -3.72 24.69
N PHE A 4 -24.81 -3.68 24.85
CA PHE A 4 -23.95 -4.06 24.64
C PHE A 4 -23.20 -4.17 24.70
N ILE A 5 -22.88 -4.10 24.68
CA ILE A 5 -22.03 -4.23 24.89
C ILE A 5 -21.30 -4.59 24.78
N ILE A 6 -20.50 -4.77 24.83
CA ILE A 6 -19.78 -5.16 24.80
C ILE A 6 -18.76 -5.29 24.76
N LYS A 7 -17.82 -5.62 25.20
CA LYS A 7 -16.82 -5.80 24.99
C LYS A 7 -16.34 -6.80 24.69
N ILE A 8 -15.90 -6.99 24.38
CA ILE A 8 -15.56 -7.92 23.97
C ILE A 8 -14.46 -8.40 23.56
N LYS A 9 -14.08 -9.18 23.71
CA LYS A 9 -13.17 -9.65 23.24
C LYS A 9 -13.29 -9.96 21.96
N GLY A 10 -12.57 -9.44 21.21
CA GLY A 10 -12.34 -9.75 19.90
C GLY A 10 -13.53 -10.04 19.07
N SER A 11 -13.47 -11.13 18.44
CA SER A 11 -14.49 -11.52 17.48
C SER A 11 -15.85 -11.76 18.06
N LEU A 12 -15.97 -11.82 19.37
CA LEU A 12 -17.26 -12.10 19.99
C LEU A 12 -18.31 -11.05 19.65
N ASN A 13 -17.87 -9.81 19.45
CA ASN A 13 -18.78 -8.71 19.15
C ASN A 13 -18.82 -8.35 17.68
N MET A 14 -18.19 -9.13 16.85
CA MET A 14 -18.17 -8.88 15.42
C MET A 14 -19.38 -9.48 14.74
N SER A 15 -19.75 -8.93 13.62
CA SER A 15 -20.79 -9.54 12.81
C SER A 15 -20.28 -10.88 12.27
N LYS A 16 -21.21 -11.75 11.89
CA LYS A 16 -20.85 -13.10 11.42
C LYS A 16 -20.05 -13.07 10.14
N ASN A 17 -20.13 -11.99 9.38
CA ASN A 17 -19.40 -11.87 8.11
C ASN A 17 -18.05 -11.15 8.24
N TYR A 18 -17.62 -10.85 9.45
CA TYR A 18 -16.30 -10.28 9.68
C TYR A 18 -15.25 -11.34 9.33
N LEU A 19 -14.28 -11.00 8.47
CA LEU A 19 -13.25 -11.92 8.03
C LEU A 19 -11.89 -11.60 8.63
N GLN A 20 -11.46 -10.35 8.52
CA GLN A 20 -10.14 -9.93 9.02
C GLN A 20 -10.08 -8.40 9.06
N ASP A 21 -9.02 -7.89 9.69
CA ASP A 21 -8.85 -6.44 9.84
C ASP A 21 -8.53 -5.72 8.53
N GLY A 22 -8.04 -6.43 7.54
CA GLY A 22 -7.69 -5.80 6.26
C GLY A 22 -6.31 -5.20 6.20
N ASN A 23 -5.45 -5.47 7.17
CA ASN A 23 -4.07 -4.97 7.18
C ASN A 23 -3.19 -5.74 6.22
N THR A 24 -3.57 -6.94 5.86
CA THR A 24 -2.84 -7.80 4.94
C THR A 24 -3.80 -8.39 3.94
N VAL A 25 -3.26 -8.80 2.79
CA VAL A 25 -4.03 -9.50 1.77
C VAL A 25 -3.13 -10.53 1.11
N ARG A 26 -3.71 -11.65 0.75
CA ARG A 26 -3.01 -12.66 -0.05
C ARG A 26 -3.20 -12.31 -1.50
N PHE A 27 -2.16 -12.49 -2.28
CA PHE A 27 -2.22 -12.21 -3.71
C PHE A 27 -1.35 -13.21 -4.47
N THR A 28 -1.73 -13.47 -5.72
CA THR A 28 -0.92 -14.27 -6.61
C THR A 28 -0.18 -13.33 -7.55
N SER A 29 1.14 -13.42 -7.55
CA SER A 29 1.95 -12.49 -8.32
C SER A 29 2.12 -12.98 -9.74
N THR A 30 1.98 -12.07 -10.70
CA THR A 30 2.22 -12.38 -12.12
C THR A 30 3.70 -12.26 -12.48
N ALA A 31 4.50 -11.70 -11.59
CA ALA A 31 5.95 -11.55 -11.79
C ALA A 31 6.64 -11.77 -10.45
N ALA A 32 7.92 -12.10 -10.48
CA ALA A 32 8.68 -12.24 -9.24
C ALA A 32 8.76 -10.88 -8.54
N VAL A 33 8.50 -10.86 -7.23
CA VAL A 33 8.61 -9.67 -6.42
C VAL A 33 9.50 -9.94 -5.21
N LYS A 34 10.09 -8.88 -4.69
CA LYS A 34 10.96 -8.95 -3.52
C LYS A 34 10.25 -8.32 -2.34
N SER A 35 10.71 -8.68 -1.15
CA SER A 35 10.24 -8.05 0.08
C SER A 35 10.36 -6.53 -0.03
N GLY A 36 9.29 -5.83 0.28
CA GLY A 36 9.26 -4.37 0.22
C GLY A 36 8.83 -3.79 -1.12
N ASP A 37 8.65 -4.62 -2.14
CA ASP A 37 8.19 -4.12 -3.45
C ASP A 37 6.72 -3.71 -3.38
N VAL A 38 6.40 -2.67 -4.15
CA VAL A 38 5.02 -2.23 -4.34
C VAL A 38 4.37 -3.09 -5.41
N VAL A 39 3.22 -3.65 -5.09
CA VAL A 39 2.42 -4.42 -6.05
C VAL A 39 1.06 -3.76 -6.13
N MET A 40 0.63 -3.44 -7.36
CA MET A 40 -0.69 -2.85 -7.56
C MET A 40 -1.68 -3.93 -7.96
N LEU A 41 -2.64 -4.20 -7.08
CA LEU A 41 -3.75 -5.11 -7.36
C LEU A 41 -4.93 -4.25 -7.81
N GLU A 42 -4.99 -3.93 -9.09
CA GLU A 42 -5.93 -2.96 -9.62
C GLU A 42 -5.72 -1.62 -8.92
N ASN A 43 -6.66 -1.21 -8.07
CA ASN A 43 -6.57 0.06 -7.35
C ASN A 43 -6.06 -0.09 -5.92
N LEU A 44 -5.66 -1.28 -5.52
CA LEU A 44 -5.16 -1.55 -4.17
C LEU A 44 -3.65 -1.71 -4.21
N ALA A 45 -2.95 -0.83 -3.50
CA ALA A 45 -1.51 -0.95 -3.36
C ALA A 45 -1.20 -1.91 -2.23
N VAL A 46 -0.22 -2.79 -2.43
CA VAL A 46 0.26 -3.67 -1.37
C VAL A 46 1.78 -3.65 -1.36
N ILE A 47 2.35 -3.85 -0.19
CA ILE A 47 3.80 -3.97 -0.02
C ILE A 47 4.09 -5.44 0.29
N ALA A 48 4.88 -6.08 -0.54
CA ALA A 48 5.19 -7.50 -0.36
C ALA A 48 5.96 -7.70 0.94
N VAL A 49 5.50 -8.67 1.75
CA VAL A 49 6.15 -8.97 3.03
C VAL A 49 7.42 -9.77 2.82
N SER A 50 7.42 -10.64 1.79
CA SER A 50 8.56 -11.49 1.50
C SER A 50 8.68 -11.67 -0.01
N HIS A 51 9.73 -12.35 -0.44
CA HIS A 51 9.88 -12.67 -1.87
C HIS A 51 8.74 -13.58 -2.31
N VAL A 52 8.18 -13.30 -3.48
CA VAL A 52 7.11 -14.10 -4.08
C VAL A 52 7.54 -14.41 -5.51
N ALA A 53 7.64 -15.69 -5.83
CA ALA A 53 7.99 -16.08 -7.19
C ALA A 53 6.82 -15.86 -8.14
N GLN A 54 7.12 -15.82 -9.42
CA GLN A 54 6.09 -15.69 -10.44
C GLN A 54 5.06 -16.79 -10.28
N ASN A 55 3.78 -16.42 -10.34
CA ASN A 55 2.62 -17.33 -10.23
C ASN A 55 2.47 -17.97 -8.85
N GLU A 56 3.19 -17.51 -7.85
CA GLU A 56 3.02 -17.99 -6.48
C GLU A 56 2.19 -17.01 -5.67
N THR A 57 1.63 -17.51 -4.57
CA THR A 57 0.83 -16.70 -3.66
C THR A 57 1.72 -16.15 -2.55
N GLY A 58 1.58 -14.86 -2.32
CA GLY A 58 2.27 -14.19 -1.23
C GLY A 58 1.33 -13.38 -0.40
N VAL A 59 1.88 -12.66 0.57
CA VAL A 59 1.12 -11.77 1.45
C VAL A 59 1.65 -10.35 1.28
N GLY A 60 0.75 -9.39 1.22
CA GLY A 60 1.10 -7.98 1.16
C GLY A 60 0.45 -7.19 2.26
N LEU A 61 1.11 -6.11 2.69
CA LEU A 61 0.59 -5.15 3.64
C LEU A 61 -0.24 -4.10 2.89
N THR A 62 -1.43 -3.81 3.39
CA THR A 62 -2.35 -2.88 2.74
C THR A 62 -2.43 -1.54 3.46
N THR A 63 -1.83 -1.39 4.63
CA THR A 63 -1.84 -0.16 5.39
C THR A 63 -0.44 0.15 5.91
N GLY A 64 -0.19 1.41 6.17
CA GLY A 64 1.05 1.86 6.77
C GLY A 64 1.77 2.89 5.90
N VAL A 65 2.88 3.38 6.45
CA VAL A 65 3.75 4.33 5.76
C VAL A 65 5.02 3.58 5.36
N PHE A 66 5.36 3.65 4.08
CA PHE A 66 6.50 2.93 3.54
C PHE A 66 7.38 3.86 2.72
N THR A 67 8.69 3.64 2.79
CA THR A 67 9.63 4.34 1.92
C THR A 67 9.71 3.58 0.61
N VAL A 68 9.37 4.24 -0.48
CA VAL A 68 9.33 3.61 -1.80
C VAL A 68 10.14 4.43 -2.79
N LYS A 69 10.51 3.78 -3.90
CA LYS A 69 11.21 4.46 -4.99
C LYS A 69 10.34 5.60 -5.53
N ALA A 70 10.93 6.73 -5.80
CA ALA A 70 10.25 7.90 -6.35
C ALA A 70 10.93 8.39 -7.61
N LYS A 71 10.13 9.00 -8.49
CA LYS A 71 10.66 9.64 -9.69
C LYS A 71 11.56 10.81 -9.28
N ALA A 72 12.81 10.78 -9.71
CA ALA A 72 13.80 11.73 -9.24
C ALA A 72 13.50 13.18 -9.66
N GLU A 73 12.82 13.38 -10.77
CA GLU A 73 12.50 14.72 -11.26
C GLU A 73 11.36 15.38 -10.51
N ASP A 74 10.58 14.63 -9.76
CA ASP A 74 9.39 15.16 -9.10
C ASP A 74 9.75 15.78 -7.76
N ASP A 75 9.15 16.95 -7.50
CA ASP A 75 9.22 17.61 -6.21
C ASP A 75 7.90 17.28 -5.48
N ILE A 76 7.96 16.28 -4.62
CA ILE A 76 6.77 15.75 -3.96
C ILE A 76 6.62 16.44 -2.61
N LYS A 77 5.54 17.20 -2.45
CA LYS A 77 5.27 17.93 -1.22
C LYS A 77 4.60 17.01 -0.20
N GLN A 78 4.80 17.29 1.07
CA GLN A 78 4.09 16.58 2.13
C GLN A 78 2.59 16.74 1.94
N GLY A 79 1.87 15.63 1.99
CA GLY A 79 0.42 15.62 1.81
C GLY A 79 -0.04 15.52 0.37
N ALA A 80 0.87 15.51 -0.60
CA ALA A 80 0.50 15.40 -2.01
C ALA A 80 -0.02 14.00 -2.33
N ILE A 81 -0.96 13.94 -3.29
CA ILE A 81 -1.42 12.66 -3.81
C ILE A 81 -0.30 12.06 -4.66
N VAL A 82 0.00 10.80 -4.44
CA VAL A 82 1.08 10.11 -5.11
C VAL A 82 0.51 8.95 -5.91
N TYR A 83 1.00 8.77 -7.12
CA TYR A 83 0.61 7.70 -8.03
C TYR A 83 1.79 6.75 -8.22
N TRP A 84 1.52 5.54 -8.67
CA TRP A 84 2.57 4.55 -8.88
C TRP A 84 2.78 4.28 -10.37
N SER A 85 4.00 4.49 -10.82
CA SER A 85 4.43 4.16 -12.17
C SER A 85 5.35 2.94 -12.07
N ALA A 86 5.07 1.92 -12.88
CA ALA A 86 5.91 0.73 -12.90
C ALA A 86 7.35 1.04 -13.30
N THR A 87 7.55 2.09 -14.08
CA THR A 87 8.87 2.50 -14.56
C THR A 87 9.58 3.43 -13.59
N ASP A 88 8.86 4.46 -13.12
CA ASP A 88 9.48 5.56 -12.36
C ASP A 88 9.33 5.42 -10.86
N GLY A 89 8.40 4.60 -10.39
CA GLY A 89 8.06 4.53 -8.98
C GLY A 89 6.97 5.54 -8.63
N ALA A 90 7.05 6.09 -7.42
CA ALA A 90 6.07 7.07 -6.96
C ALA A 90 6.24 8.39 -7.72
N THR A 91 5.14 8.98 -8.14
CA THR A 91 5.14 10.21 -8.93
C THR A 91 3.90 11.02 -8.64
N ILE A 92 3.97 12.33 -8.88
CA ILE A 92 2.81 13.21 -8.76
C ILE A 92 2.00 13.29 -10.06
N THR A 93 2.45 12.64 -11.10
CA THR A 93 1.76 12.62 -12.39
C THR A 93 0.72 11.51 -12.42
N ALA A 94 -0.55 11.88 -12.54
CA ALA A 94 -1.63 10.90 -12.60
C ALA A 94 -1.58 10.08 -13.90
N GLY A 95 -1.81 10.72 -15.03
CA GLY A 95 -1.83 10.01 -16.31
C GLY A 95 -2.64 8.73 -16.24
N SER A 96 -2.04 7.63 -16.66
CA SER A 96 -2.65 6.30 -16.56
C SER A 96 -2.21 5.54 -15.30
N ASN A 97 -1.46 6.18 -14.40
CA ASN A 97 -0.95 5.55 -13.21
C ASN A 97 -2.06 5.36 -12.18
N LYS A 98 -1.94 4.33 -11.36
CA LYS A 98 -2.87 4.10 -10.26
C LYS A 98 -2.43 4.90 -9.04
N ARG A 99 -3.40 5.35 -8.25
CA ARG A 99 -3.10 6.09 -7.02
C ARG A 99 -2.43 5.18 -6.02
N LEU A 100 -1.30 5.63 -5.45
CA LEU A 100 -0.57 4.89 -4.41
C LEU A 100 -1.03 5.31 -3.01
N GLY A 101 -1.10 6.59 -2.77
CA GLY A 101 -1.47 7.12 -1.46
C GLY A 101 -1.12 8.59 -1.33
N ILE A 102 -0.75 8.97 -0.12
CA ILE A 102 -0.41 10.35 0.24
C ILE A 102 1.05 10.39 0.71
N ALA A 103 1.80 11.35 0.22
CA ALA A 103 3.17 11.56 0.68
C ALA A 103 3.15 11.94 2.16
N TRP A 104 3.79 11.12 2.98
CA TRP A 104 3.82 11.34 4.43
C TRP A 104 4.86 12.40 4.80
N HIS A 105 5.94 12.43 4.05
CA HIS A 105 6.98 13.43 4.16
C HIS A 105 7.29 13.97 2.77
N ALA A 106 7.80 15.20 2.70
CA ALA A 106 8.20 15.78 1.43
C ALA A 106 9.41 15.02 0.87
N SER A 107 9.48 14.94 -0.45
CA SER A 107 10.62 14.37 -1.16
C SER A 107 10.99 15.34 -2.28
N GLY A 108 12.14 16.00 -2.15
CA GLY A 108 12.58 16.95 -3.13
C GLY A 108 13.11 16.31 -4.39
N VAL A 109 13.41 17.15 -5.37
CA VAL A 109 14.02 16.71 -6.62
C VAL A 109 15.32 16.00 -6.32
N SER A 110 15.56 14.90 -7.02
CA SER A 110 16.77 14.07 -6.89
C SER A 110 16.85 13.22 -5.63
N MET A 111 15.79 13.16 -4.82
CA MET A 111 15.80 12.30 -3.63
C MET A 111 15.72 10.83 -3.97
N GLY A 112 14.95 10.46 -4.96
CA GLY A 112 14.86 9.08 -5.40
C GLY A 112 13.96 8.17 -4.57
N THR A 113 13.53 8.63 -3.40
CA THR A 113 12.60 7.89 -2.53
C THR A 113 11.62 8.86 -1.89
N VAL A 114 10.48 8.32 -1.46
CA VAL A 114 9.48 9.11 -0.73
C VAL A 114 8.77 8.19 0.24
N ASP A 115 8.38 8.75 1.38
CA ASP A 115 7.56 8.05 2.36
C ASP A 115 6.10 8.26 2.02
N VAL A 116 5.36 7.18 1.84
CA VAL A 116 3.97 7.23 1.41
C VAL A 116 3.11 6.41 2.35
N LYS A 117 2.00 7.00 2.79
CA LYS A 117 0.94 6.22 3.44
C LYS A 117 0.06 5.67 2.33
N ILE A 118 0.11 4.36 2.14
CA ILE A 118 -0.56 3.72 1.01
C ILE A 118 -2.06 3.60 1.22
N ASN A 119 -2.80 3.57 0.12
CA ASN A 119 -4.25 3.34 0.10
C ASN A 119 -5.05 4.42 0.86
N THR A 120 -4.56 5.63 0.85
CA THR A 120 -5.23 6.75 1.52
C THR A 120 -5.72 7.76 0.53
#